data_7bf5b9250e16dd5491de4fbd35671021
#
_entry.id   7bf5b9250e16dd5491de4fbd35671021
#
_cell.length_a   1.000
_cell.length_b   1.000
_cell.length_c   1.000
_cell.angle_alpha   90.00
_cell.angle_beta   90.00
_cell.angle_gamma   90.00
#
_symmetry.space_group_name_H-M   'P 1'
#
loop_
_entity.id
_entity.type
_entity.pdbx_description
1 polymer ?
#
loop_
_entity_poly.entity_id
_entity_poly.type
_entity_poly.pdbx_seq_one_letter_code
_entity_poly.pdbx_strand_id
1 'polypeptide(L)'
;MRLGVISDTHGMLRPEVLKIFKAVDHILHGGDVGRSDLLVELRALAPVTAVYGNSDGFDLRSQLPQVAEIELDGFPIVVTHGDQFGSPNPAKLHAAFPDAEIIVFGHSHRPLLELVDKTVTVMNPGGAGAPRFGIRPSVGILELEAGIPPRGRIVGLQ
;
A
#
# COMPACT_ATOMS: atom_id res chain seq x y z
N MET A 1 -14.42 -7.40 4.10
CA MET A 1 -13.19 -6.93 4.78
C MET A 1 -12.77 -5.60 4.20
N ARG A 2 -12.45 -4.65 5.04
CA ARG A 2 -11.99 -3.33 4.59
C ARG A 2 -10.50 -3.18 4.88
N LEU A 3 -9.72 -2.82 3.86
CA LEU A 3 -8.28 -2.62 3.97
C LEU A 3 -7.93 -1.14 3.89
N GLY A 4 -7.04 -0.68 4.77
CA GLY A 4 -6.38 0.61 4.63
C GLY A 4 -5.08 0.40 3.85
N VAL A 5 -4.83 1.24 2.86
CA VAL A 5 -3.63 1.14 2.02
C VAL A 5 -2.86 2.44 2.11
N ILE A 6 -1.59 2.36 2.48
CA ILE A 6 -0.75 3.51 2.72
C ILE A 6 0.67 3.23 2.20
N SER A 7 1.38 4.24 1.77
CA SER A 7 2.75 4.09 1.28
C SER A 7 3.50 5.42 1.39
N ASP A 8 4.84 5.32 1.33
CA ASP A 8 5.71 6.49 1.22
C ASP A 8 5.43 7.53 2.30
N THR A 9 5.36 7.07 3.53
CA THR A 9 5.15 7.91 4.71
C THR A 9 6.40 8.69 5.08
N HIS A 10 7.60 8.14 4.78
CA HIS A 10 8.88 8.77 5.09
C HIS A 10 8.95 9.31 6.54
N GLY A 11 8.41 8.53 7.48
CA GLY A 11 8.43 8.86 8.89
C GLY A 11 7.32 9.80 9.37
N MET A 12 6.44 10.21 8.49
CA MET A 12 5.32 11.11 8.83
C MET A 12 3.99 10.35 8.79
N LEU A 13 3.31 10.30 9.93
CA LEU A 13 1.96 9.74 10.01
C LEU A 13 0.98 10.86 10.34
N ARG A 14 0.20 11.28 9.36
CA ARG A 14 -0.76 12.36 9.52
C ARG A 14 -1.94 11.94 10.41
N PRO A 15 -2.39 12.80 11.34
CA PRO A 15 -3.53 12.46 12.21
C PRO A 15 -4.79 12.04 11.46
N GLU A 16 -5.01 12.58 10.26
CA GLU A 16 -6.15 12.21 9.42
C GLU A 16 -6.16 10.72 9.06
N VAL A 17 -4.98 10.12 8.87
CA VAL A 17 -4.86 8.69 8.54
C VAL A 17 -5.45 7.85 9.66
N LEU A 18 -5.22 8.23 10.91
CA LEU A 18 -5.76 7.50 12.06
C LEU A 18 -7.28 7.51 12.07
N LYS A 19 -7.88 8.61 11.62
CA LYS A 19 -9.34 8.72 11.50
C LYS A 19 -9.88 7.89 10.35
N ILE A 20 -9.22 7.97 9.19
CA ILE A 20 -9.63 7.26 7.98
C ILE A 20 -9.53 5.74 8.19
N PHE A 21 -8.48 5.29 8.89
CA PHE A 21 -8.22 3.86 9.12
C PHE A 21 -8.87 3.30 10.39
N LYS A 22 -9.69 4.09 11.07
CA LYS A 22 -10.30 3.68 12.34
C LYS A 22 -11.13 2.39 12.24
N ALA A 23 -11.76 2.16 11.10
CA ALA A 23 -12.66 1.02 10.90
C ALA A 23 -12.14 0.01 9.88
N VAL A 24 -10.83 0.01 9.58
CA VAL A 24 -10.27 -1.00 8.68
C VAL A 24 -9.94 -2.28 9.44
N ASP A 25 -9.98 -3.40 8.71
CA ASP A 25 -9.70 -4.72 9.28
C ASP A 25 -8.22 -5.09 9.17
N HIS A 26 -7.52 -4.50 8.22
CA HIS A 26 -6.10 -4.75 7.96
C HIS A 26 -5.50 -3.56 7.23
N ILE A 27 -4.20 -3.34 7.42
CA ILE A 27 -3.47 -2.23 6.78
C ILE A 27 -2.34 -2.80 5.94
N LEU A 28 -2.21 -2.31 4.71
CA LEU A 28 -1.11 -2.64 3.81
C LEU A 28 -0.23 -1.39 3.65
N HIS A 29 1.08 -1.52 3.89
CA HIS A 29 2.03 -0.44 3.70
C HIS A 29 3.01 -0.77 2.58
N GLY A 30 3.03 0.07 1.56
CA GLY A 30 3.80 -0.14 0.32
C GLY A 30 5.27 0.27 0.37
N GLY A 31 5.85 0.51 1.54
CA GLY A 31 7.28 0.80 1.67
C GLY A 31 7.62 2.29 1.81
N ASP A 32 8.90 2.58 1.99
CA ASP A 32 9.40 3.90 2.38
C ASP A 32 8.69 4.39 3.64
N VAL A 33 8.74 3.54 4.65
CA VAL A 33 8.09 3.75 5.95
C VAL A 33 8.75 4.90 6.70
N GLY A 34 10.07 4.90 6.74
CA GLY A 34 10.88 5.96 7.32
C GLY A 34 11.32 5.71 8.76
N ARG A 35 10.44 5.18 9.60
CA ARG A 35 10.76 4.82 10.99
C ARG A 35 9.89 3.66 11.46
N SER A 36 10.46 2.75 12.22
CA SER A 36 9.76 1.52 12.62
C SER A 36 8.62 1.77 13.60
N ASP A 37 8.69 2.79 14.44
CA ASP A 37 7.61 3.10 15.38
C ASP A 37 6.33 3.61 14.70
N LEU A 38 6.42 4.08 13.44
CA LEU A 38 5.24 4.39 12.64
C LEU A 38 4.38 3.14 12.45
N LEU A 39 5.00 1.99 12.24
CA LEU A 39 4.27 0.73 12.13
C LEU A 39 3.58 0.35 13.44
N VAL A 40 4.19 0.68 14.58
CA VAL A 40 3.56 0.44 15.89
C VAL A 40 2.28 1.26 16.02
N GLU A 41 2.31 2.51 15.58
CA GLU A 41 1.12 3.37 15.59
C GLU A 41 0.01 2.80 14.69
N LEU A 42 0.36 2.31 13.50
CA LEU A 42 -0.61 1.69 12.60
C LEU A 42 -1.17 0.39 13.19
N ARG A 43 -0.33 -0.42 13.83
CA ARG A 43 -0.76 -1.68 14.45
C ARG A 43 -1.74 -1.47 15.60
N ALA A 44 -1.78 -0.30 16.19
CA ALA A 44 -2.78 0.04 17.20
C ALA A 44 -4.19 0.11 16.60
N LEU A 45 -4.31 0.28 15.28
CA LEU A 45 -5.59 0.34 14.58
C LEU A 45 -6.04 -1.00 14.04
N ALA A 46 -5.11 -1.76 13.43
CA ALA A 46 -5.39 -3.05 12.79
C ALA A 46 -4.07 -3.78 12.53
N PRO A 47 -4.10 -5.08 12.22
CA PRO A 47 -2.90 -5.79 11.76
C PRO A 47 -2.31 -5.12 10.53
N VAL A 48 -0.97 -5.11 10.43
CA VAL A 48 -0.26 -4.43 9.35
C VAL A 48 0.61 -5.44 8.60
N THR A 49 0.50 -5.44 7.28
CA THR A 49 1.46 -6.08 6.38
C THR A 49 2.22 -4.96 5.68
N ALA A 50 3.52 -4.95 5.82
CA ALA A 50 4.37 -3.89 5.27
C ALA A 50 5.58 -4.48 4.56
N VAL A 51 6.10 -3.72 3.59
CA VAL A 51 7.38 -4.00 2.93
C VAL A 51 8.31 -2.81 3.14
N TYR A 52 9.61 -3.01 2.95
CA TYR A 52 10.53 -1.89 2.93
C TYR A 52 10.62 -1.30 1.53
N GLY A 53 10.95 -0.02 1.45
CA GLY A 53 11.22 0.67 0.19
C GLY A 53 12.70 1.02 0.04
N ASN A 54 13.05 1.63 -1.08
CA ASN A 54 14.44 1.95 -1.42
C ASN A 54 15.09 2.96 -0.46
N SER A 55 14.32 3.81 0.20
CA SER A 55 14.84 4.77 1.16
C SER A 55 14.90 4.25 2.59
N ASP A 56 14.33 3.08 2.87
CA ASP A 56 14.36 2.51 4.21
C ASP A 56 15.73 1.95 4.56
N GLY A 57 16.16 2.20 5.79
CA GLY A 57 17.46 1.78 6.29
C GLY A 57 17.47 0.38 6.87
N PHE A 58 18.59 0.03 7.50
CA PHE A 58 18.85 -1.31 8.03
C PHE A 58 17.76 -1.81 8.99
N ASP A 59 17.30 -0.98 9.90
CA ASP A 59 16.26 -1.37 10.87
C ASP A 59 15.01 -1.91 10.20
N LEU A 60 14.47 -1.16 9.25
CA LEU A 60 13.26 -1.55 8.55
C LEU A 60 13.50 -2.72 7.59
N ARG A 61 14.65 -2.74 6.92
CA ARG A 61 15.00 -3.84 6.02
C ARG A 61 15.20 -5.17 6.76
N SER A 62 15.64 -5.11 8.01
CA SER A 62 15.80 -6.32 8.84
C SER A 62 14.48 -6.84 9.39
N GLN A 63 13.45 -6.01 9.47
CA GLN A 63 12.13 -6.36 10.00
C GLN A 63 11.11 -6.72 8.93
N LEU A 64 11.24 -6.16 7.74
CA LEU A 64 10.25 -6.26 6.68
C LEU A 64 10.81 -6.96 5.45
N PRO A 65 9.97 -7.67 4.69
CA PRO A 65 10.38 -8.22 3.39
C PRO A 65 10.36 -7.13 2.31
N GLN A 66 11.02 -7.40 1.19
CA GLN A 66 10.92 -6.58 -0.01
C GLN A 66 9.56 -6.76 -0.69
N VAL A 67 9.06 -7.99 -0.68
CA VAL A 67 7.76 -8.36 -1.26
C VAL A 67 7.00 -9.17 -0.23
N ALA A 68 5.76 -8.81 0.03
CA ALA A 68 4.86 -9.58 0.88
C ALA A 68 3.77 -10.22 0.02
N GLU A 69 3.58 -11.51 0.19
CA GLU A 69 2.53 -12.26 -0.48
C GLU A 69 1.63 -12.82 0.62
N ILE A 70 0.37 -12.40 0.62
CA ILE A 70 -0.61 -12.79 1.64
C ILE A 70 -1.94 -13.10 0.99
N GLU A 71 -2.83 -13.70 1.76
CA GLU A 71 -4.22 -13.90 1.34
C GLU A 71 -5.13 -13.31 2.40
N LEU A 72 -6.05 -12.44 2.01
CA LEU A 72 -7.04 -11.85 2.88
C LEU A 72 -8.41 -12.03 2.23
N ASP A 73 -9.33 -12.59 3.00
CA ASP A 73 -10.72 -12.80 2.58
C ASP A 73 -10.83 -13.56 1.25
N GLY A 74 -9.90 -14.49 1.01
CA GLY A 74 -9.86 -15.30 -0.22
C GLY A 74 -9.12 -14.64 -1.39
N PHE A 75 -8.62 -13.42 -1.25
CA PHE A 75 -7.90 -12.71 -2.32
C PHE A 75 -6.40 -12.84 -2.14
N PRO A 76 -5.67 -13.39 -3.14
CA PRO A 76 -4.21 -13.34 -3.15
C PRO A 76 -3.73 -11.91 -3.36
N ILE A 77 -2.91 -11.41 -2.45
CA ILE A 77 -2.45 -10.02 -2.44
C ILE A 77 -0.93 -9.98 -2.45
N VAL A 78 -0.37 -9.13 -3.29
CA VAL A 78 1.06 -8.81 -3.29
C VAL A 78 1.21 -7.35 -2.89
N VAL A 79 2.14 -7.10 -1.96
CA VAL A 79 2.57 -5.75 -1.59
C VAL A 79 4.05 -5.63 -1.92
N THR A 80 4.43 -4.62 -2.67
CA THR A 80 5.82 -4.36 -3.04
C THR A 80 6.01 -2.85 -3.20
N HIS A 81 7.21 -2.35 -2.90
CA HIS A 81 7.45 -0.92 -3.13
C HIS A 81 7.52 -0.61 -4.62
N GLY A 82 8.14 -1.48 -5.40
CA GLY A 82 8.19 -1.36 -6.85
C GLY A 82 9.46 -0.75 -7.40
N ASP A 83 10.35 -0.24 -6.55
CA ASP A 83 11.63 0.35 -6.97
C ASP A 83 12.52 -0.62 -7.75
N GLN A 84 12.42 -1.91 -7.46
CA GLN A 84 13.18 -2.95 -8.17
C GLN A 84 12.79 -3.07 -9.64
N PHE A 85 11.67 -2.51 -10.04
CA PHE A 85 11.22 -2.48 -11.45
C PHE A 85 11.62 -1.17 -12.15
N GLY A 86 12.39 -0.30 -11.49
CA GLY A 86 12.73 1.02 -12.00
C GLY A 86 11.53 1.95 -11.87
N SER A 87 10.76 2.08 -12.94
CA SER A 87 9.47 2.79 -12.93
C SER A 87 8.35 1.78 -12.90
N PRO A 88 7.81 1.45 -11.71
CA PRO A 88 6.76 0.45 -11.61
C PRO A 88 5.47 0.92 -12.28
N ASN A 89 4.79 0.01 -12.96
CA ASN A 89 3.49 0.27 -13.53
C ASN A 89 2.64 -1.01 -13.45
N PRO A 90 1.31 -0.92 -13.63
CA PRO A 90 0.44 -2.09 -13.51
C PRO A 90 0.82 -3.27 -14.41
N ALA A 91 1.23 -3.01 -15.65
CA ALA A 91 1.61 -4.09 -16.58
C ALA A 91 2.84 -4.86 -16.11
N LYS A 92 3.88 -4.14 -15.67
CA LYS A 92 5.10 -4.76 -15.14
C LYS A 92 4.81 -5.57 -13.87
N LEU A 93 4.01 -5.03 -12.99
CA LEU A 93 3.67 -5.67 -11.72
C LEU A 93 2.82 -6.93 -11.94
N HIS A 94 1.84 -6.87 -12.83
CA HIS A 94 1.04 -8.04 -13.17
C HIS A 94 1.90 -9.13 -13.82
N ALA A 95 2.83 -8.76 -14.69
CA ALA A 95 3.75 -9.72 -15.31
C ALA A 95 4.66 -10.39 -14.28
N ALA A 96 5.09 -9.65 -13.26
CA ALA A 96 5.95 -10.19 -12.19
C ALA A 96 5.18 -11.04 -11.19
N PHE A 97 3.90 -10.74 -10.95
CA PHE A 97 3.06 -11.42 -9.96
C PHE A 97 1.74 -11.88 -10.58
N PRO A 98 1.82 -12.86 -11.51
CA PRO A 98 0.63 -13.23 -12.31
C PRO A 98 -0.49 -13.90 -11.52
N ASP A 99 -0.19 -14.43 -10.34
CA ASP A 99 -1.18 -15.12 -9.51
C ASP A 99 -1.88 -14.18 -8.51
N ALA A 100 -1.44 -12.94 -8.40
CA ALA A 100 -2.06 -11.97 -7.51
C ALA A 100 -3.36 -11.44 -8.09
N GLU A 101 -4.37 -11.30 -7.25
CA GLU A 101 -5.63 -10.63 -7.62
C GLU A 101 -5.64 -9.16 -7.19
N ILE A 102 -4.80 -8.82 -6.21
CA ILE A 102 -4.60 -7.44 -5.77
C ILE A 102 -3.09 -7.20 -5.67
N ILE A 103 -2.62 -6.11 -6.26
CA ILE A 103 -1.23 -5.68 -6.15
C ILE A 103 -1.20 -4.25 -5.62
N VAL A 104 -0.50 -4.05 -4.52
CA VAL A 104 -0.29 -2.74 -3.91
C VAL A 104 1.17 -2.35 -4.07
N PHE A 105 1.42 -1.14 -4.53
CA PHE A 105 2.78 -0.63 -4.71
C PHE A 105 2.87 0.85 -4.33
N GLY A 106 4.08 1.37 -4.27
CA GLY A 106 4.35 2.77 -3.95
C GLY A 106 5.37 3.38 -4.89
N HIS A 107 6.40 4.00 -4.32
CA HIS A 107 7.58 4.55 -5.00
C HIS A 107 7.32 5.83 -5.81
N SER A 108 6.33 5.86 -6.67
CA SER A 108 6.07 7.01 -7.54
C SER A 108 5.40 8.19 -6.83
N HIS A 109 4.81 7.97 -5.65
CA HIS A 109 3.97 8.93 -4.92
C HIS A 109 2.72 9.36 -5.71
N ARG A 110 2.39 8.67 -6.82
CA ARG A 110 1.25 8.99 -7.67
C ARG A 110 0.10 8.03 -7.41
N PRO A 111 -1.04 8.53 -6.92
CA PRO A 111 -2.17 7.64 -6.69
C PRO A 111 -2.66 7.03 -8.01
N LEU A 112 -2.99 5.75 -7.95
CA LEU A 112 -3.44 4.99 -9.11
C LEU A 112 -4.33 3.86 -8.63
N LEU A 113 -5.43 3.64 -9.33
CA LEU A 113 -6.30 2.47 -9.11
C LEU A 113 -6.71 1.99 -10.49
N GLU A 114 -6.29 0.78 -10.85
CA GLU A 114 -6.49 0.25 -12.19
C GLU A 114 -6.86 -1.22 -12.14
N LEU A 115 -7.74 -1.64 -13.03
CA LEU A 115 -8.09 -3.05 -13.23
C LEU A 115 -7.35 -3.55 -14.47
N VAL A 116 -6.43 -4.50 -14.26
CA VAL A 116 -5.61 -5.08 -15.33
C VAL A 116 -6.22 -6.40 -15.76
N ASP A 117 -6.32 -6.62 -17.08
CA ASP A 117 -6.87 -7.85 -17.67
C ASP A 117 -8.24 -8.24 -17.09
N LYS A 118 -9.01 -7.24 -16.68
CA LYS A 118 -10.37 -7.40 -16.11
C LYS A 118 -10.40 -8.20 -14.80
N THR A 119 -9.26 -8.60 -14.25
CA THR A 119 -9.22 -9.50 -13.08
C THR A 119 -8.30 -9.05 -11.96
N VAL A 120 -7.31 -8.21 -12.22
CA VAL A 120 -6.30 -7.83 -11.22
C VAL A 120 -6.45 -6.37 -10.85
N THR A 121 -6.69 -6.10 -9.58
CA THR A 121 -6.77 -4.74 -9.06
C THR A 121 -5.37 -4.29 -8.64
N VAL A 122 -4.88 -3.21 -9.23
CA VAL A 122 -3.57 -2.63 -8.92
C VAL A 122 -3.79 -1.26 -8.31
N MET A 123 -3.23 -1.03 -7.13
CA MET A 123 -3.37 0.24 -6.41
C MET A 123 -2.02 0.78 -5.97
N ASN A 124 -1.79 2.05 -6.27
CA ASN A 124 -0.82 2.88 -5.55
C ASN A 124 -1.64 3.91 -4.76
N PRO A 125 -1.57 3.91 -3.44
CA PRO A 125 -2.37 4.83 -2.64
C PRO A 125 -1.90 6.28 -2.71
N GLY A 126 -0.77 6.53 -3.38
CA GLY A 126 -0.06 7.80 -3.35
C GLY A 126 0.88 7.89 -2.16
N GLY A 127 1.66 8.94 -2.07
CA GLY A 127 2.49 9.21 -0.92
C GLY A 127 1.67 9.80 0.22
N ALA A 128 1.81 9.25 1.43
CA ALA A 128 1.05 9.72 2.59
C ALA A 128 1.83 10.71 3.46
N GLY A 129 3.11 10.90 3.17
CA GLY A 129 3.98 11.81 3.89
C GLY A 129 3.90 13.25 3.38
N ALA A 130 5.06 13.92 3.34
CA ALA A 130 5.13 15.29 2.82
C ALA A 130 4.79 15.32 1.32
N PRO A 131 4.10 16.36 0.85
CA PRO A 131 3.79 16.48 -0.59
C PRO A 131 5.05 16.50 -1.43
N ARG A 132 5.02 15.79 -2.56
CA ARG A 132 6.10 15.78 -3.56
C ARG A 132 5.52 16.00 -4.95
N PHE A 133 6.30 16.67 -5.82
CA PHE A 133 5.92 16.90 -7.20
C PHE A 133 4.58 17.63 -7.36
N GLY A 134 4.19 18.44 -6.39
CA GLY A 134 2.89 19.12 -6.41
C GLY A 134 1.69 18.19 -6.23
N ILE A 135 1.93 16.92 -5.87
CA ILE A 135 0.86 15.93 -5.67
C ILE A 135 0.41 15.96 -4.20
N ARG A 136 -0.90 16.05 -4.00
CA ARG A 136 -1.51 16.01 -2.69
C ARG A 136 -1.29 14.64 -2.04
N PRO A 137 -0.93 14.58 -0.76
CA PRO A 137 -0.83 13.31 -0.06
C PRO A 137 -2.16 12.55 -0.06
N SER A 138 -2.07 11.23 -0.06
CA SER A 138 -3.27 10.38 -0.12
C SER A 138 -3.02 9.01 0.50
N VAL A 139 -4.13 8.33 0.79
CA VAL A 139 -4.17 6.92 1.18
C VAL A 139 -5.24 6.22 0.35
N GLY A 140 -5.32 4.90 0.44
CA GLY A 140 -6.33 4.12 -0.26
C GLY A 140 -7.20 3.33 0.71
N ILE A 141 -8.40 3.01 0.24
CA ILE A 141 -9.30 2.05 0.90
C ILE A 141 -9.69 1.01 -0.14
N LEU A 142 -9.58 -0.26 0.24
CA LEU A 142 -10.07 -1.38 -0.55
C LEU A 142 -11.13 -2.12 0.24
N GLU A 143 -12.24 -2.46 -0.40
CA GLU A 143 -13.28 -3.27 0.19
C GLU A 143 -13.36 -4.61 -0.53
N LEU A 144 -13.18 -5.68 0.23
CA LEU A 144 -13.15 -7.05 -0.26
C LEU A 144 -14.43 -7.77 0.14
N GLU A 145 -15.03 -8.43 -0.83
CA GLU A 145 -16.19 -9.28 -0.62
C GLU A 145 -16.08 -10.47 -1.57
N ALA A 146 -16.23 -11.68 -1.04
CA ALA A 146 -16.11 -12.90 -1.83
C ALA A 146 -17.08 -12.89 -3.02
N GLY A 147 -16.60 -13.27 -4.20
CA GLY A 147 -17.43 -13.39 -5.40
C GLY A 147 -17.59 -12.11 -6.21
N ILE A 148 -17.11 -10.98 -5.72
CA ILE A 148 -17.15 -9.72 -6.50
C ILE A 148 -15.76 -9.09 -6.53
N PRO A 149 -15.42 -8.30 -7.59
CA PRO A 149 -14.13 -7.62 -7.66
C PRO A 149 -13.95 -6.63 -6.50
N PRO A 150 -12.72 -6.43 -6.02
CA PRO A 150 -12.46 -5.42 -4.99
C PRO A 150 -12.93 -4.04 -5.42
N ARG A 151 -13.48 -3.30 -4.46
CA ARG A 151 -13.87 -1.91 -4.67
C ARG A 151 -12.87 -1.02 -3.95
N GLY A 152 -12.30 -0.08 -4.68
CA GLY A 152 -11.27 0.78 -4.13
C GLY A 152 -11.57 2.26 -4.33
N ARG A 153 -10.91 3.08 -3.52
CA ARG A 153 -10.90 4.52 -3.70
C ARG A 153 -9.64 5.13 -3.13
N ILE A 154 -9.25 6.25 -3.69
CA ILE A 154 -8.15 7.07 -3.18
C ILE A 154 -8.74 8.19 -2.34
N VAL A 155 -8.17 8.40 -1.16
CA VAL A 155 -8.62 9.44 -0.23
C VAL A 155 -7.52 10.47 -0.06
N GLY A 156 -7.75 11.69 -0.52
CA GLY A 156 -6.79 12.77 -0.39
C GLY A 156 -6.67 13.26 1.06
N LEU A 157 -5.45 13.59 1.47
CA LEU A 157 -5.14 14.16 2.78
C LEU A 157 -4.89 15.66 2.63
N GLN A 158 -5.05 16.39 3.70
CA GLN A 158 -4.83 17.85 3.69
C GLN A 158 -3.48 18.22 4.26
#